data_1f8b214b16a3aa874a2e25a2416dff51
#
_entry.id   1f8b214b16a3aa874a2e25a2416dff51
#
_cell.length_a   1.000
_cell.length_b   1.000
_cell.length_c   1.000
_cell.angle_alpha   90.00
_cell.angle_beta   90.00
_cell.angle_gamma   90.00
#
_symmetry.space_group_name_H-M   'P 1'
#
loop_
_entity.id
_entity.type
_entity.pdbx_description
1 polymer ?
#
loop_
_entity_poly.entity_id
_entity_poly.type
_entity_poly.pdbx_seq_one_letter_code
_entity_poly.pdbx_strand_id
1 'polypeptide(L)'
;MKQELEQLLLAALTRLAGSVLPQMPPADAVVVERTRDAQHGDFASNVALRLAKAARRNPRELASAIVAALPESPLLERAEVAGAGFINFRLAPQAYARELAAIHTRAAAYGESSLGGGERVLVEFVSANPTGPLHVGHGRQAAYGATLANILTAAGFTVAREYYINDAGRQMDILAVSAWVRYLELAGETLPFPENGYRGDYVRSLAEELRTAFGAALRRPAAAVLAGLPADAPAGDKESYIDALIARARELIGTQGFGAVLELSLARMLGDVREDLAEFGVRFDVWTSEREFTESGAIDHALAVLERAGHLYREAGALWFRATAFGDEKDRVVVRENGQKTYFASDIAYHLAKRERGFARLIDVLGADHHGYVARVRAGLIAMGQPGECLEAPLIQFVSLYRGTEKVPMGKREAQYVTLRQLRGEVGNDACRFFYLMRSHDQPLDFDLELAKARTNENPVYYIQYAHARVASVMKQLAARGLSFDCAMGLAAAAKLESSHEQAMLHALTRYPEVIEQAAVNRAPHALVHYLRELANVFHTYYNAEQFIVDDPQLRNARLALVLGVQQVVRNGLTLLGVSAPESM
;
A
#
# COMPACT_ATOMS: atom_id res chain seq x y z
N MET A 1 4.26 -19.94 16.10
CA MET A 1 3.26 -20.49 17.04
C MET A 1 1.99 -20.95 16.32
N LYS A 2 1.21 -20.07 15.66
CA LYS A 2 -0.04 -20.42 14.99
C LYS A 2 0.13 -21.57 13.98
N GLN A 3 1.09 -21.47 13.07
CA GLN A 3 1.40 -22.49 12.07
C GLN A 3 1.81 -23.83 12.72
N GLU A 4 2.50 -23.81 13.86
CA GLU A 4 2.85 -25.04 14.58
C GLU A 4 1.61 -25.71 15.19
N LEU A 5 0.65 -24.92 15.71
CA LEU A 5 -0.64 -25.45 16.18
C LEU A 5 -1.46 -26.07 15.03
N GLU A 6 -1.47 -25.41 13.87
CA GLU A 6 -2.10 -25.95 12.67
C GLU A 6 -1.45 -27.27 12.23
N GLN A 7 -0.11 -27.38 12.29
CA GLN A 7 0.60 -28.62 12.02
C GLN A 7 0.28 -29.73 13.04
N LEU A 8 0.19 -29.40 14.34
CA LEU A 8 -0.23 -30.36 15.36
C LEU A 8 -1.63 -30.86 15.11
N LEU A 9 -2.57 -29.99 14.74
CA LEU A 9 -3.92 -30.37 14.37
C LEU A 9 -3.93 -31.25 13.11
N LEU A 10 -3.18 -30.91 12.06
CA LEU A 10 -3.05 -31.72 10.86
C LEU A 10 -2.50 -33.12 11.18
N ALA A 11 -1.50 -33.21 12.04
CA ALA A 11 -0.96 -34.49 12.49
C ALA A 11 -2.00 -35.34 13.27
N ALA A 12 -2.79 -34.69 14.13
CA ALA A 12 -3.89 -35.38 14.84
C ALA A 12 -4.96 -35.88 13.87
N LEU A 13 -5.37 -35.05 12.89
CA LEU A 13 -6.35 -35.42 11.87
C LEU A 13 -5.84 -36.57 10.98
N THR A 14 -4.55 -36.58 10.66
CA THR A 14 -3.91 -37.69 9.93
C THR A 14 -4.03 -39.01 10.69
N ARG A 15 -3.81 -39.00 12.01
CA ARG A 15 -3.96 -40.20 12.87
C ARG A 15 -5.40 -40.69 12.94
N LEU A 16 -6.37 -39.82 12.77
CA LEU A 16 -7.80 -40.12 12.83
C LEU A 16 -8.42 -40.48 11.45
N ALA A 17 -7.71 -40.23 10.36
CA ALA A 17 -8.17 -40.54 9.03
C ALA A 17 -8.31 -42.07 8.82
N GLY A 18 -9.41 -42.49 8.18
CA GLY A 18 -9.75 -43.92 7.98
C GLY A 18 -10.37 -44.61 9.21
N SER A 19 -10.42 -43.95 10.38
CA SER A 19 -11.02 -44.52 11.61
C SER A 19 -12.15 -43.63 12.17
N VAL A 20 -11.83 -42.41 12.59
CA VAL A 20 -12.78 -41.42 13.11
C VAL A 20 -13.27 -40.51 11.99
N LEU A 21 -12.38 -40.14 11.07
CA LEU A 21 -12.67 -39.38 9.86
C LEU A 21 -12.68 -40.31 8.64
N PRO A 22 -13.64 -40.16 7.69
CA PRO A 22 -13.68 -40.99 6.49
C PRO A 22 -12.42 -40.87 5.63
N GLN A 23 -11.88 -39.66 5.55
CA GLN A 23 -10.67 -39.30 4.81
C GLN A 23 -9.96 -38.11 5.44
N MET A 24 -8.71 -37.87 5.07
CA MET A 24 -7.98 -36.67 5.47
C MET A 24 -8.69 -35.42 4.95
N PRO A 25 -9.04 -34.46 5.80
CA PRO A 25 -9.61 -33.20 5.36
C PRO A 25 -8.55 -32.35 4.63
N PRO A 26 -8.96 -31.42 3.75
CA PRO A 26 -8.04 -30.49 3.13
C PRO A 26 -7.41 -29.57 4.18
N ALA A 27 -6.20 -29.11 3.91
CA ALA A 27 -5.42 -28.32 4.89
C ALA A 27 -6.12 -27.01 5.31
N ASP A 28 -6.88 -26.39 4.41
CA ASP A 28 -7.68 -25.18 4.66
C ASP A 28 -8.89 -25.40 5.61
N ALA A 29 -9.21 -26.65 5.90
CA ALA A 29 -10.20 -26.99 6.93
C ALA A 29 -9.67 -26.70 8.36
N VAL A 30 -8.34 -26.66 8.54
CA VAL A 30 -7.71 -26.38 9.83
C VAL A 30 -7.49 -24.89 9.97
N VAL A 31 -8.22 -24.27 10.89
CA VAL A 31 -8.11 -22.86 11.22
C VAL A 31 -7.83 -22.73 12.71
N VAL A 32 -6.77 -22.02 13.04
CA VAL A 32 -6.40 -21.66 14.41
C VAL A 32 -6.46 -20.13 14.52
N GLU A 33 -7.14 -19.63 15.54
CA GLU A 33 -7.29 -18.20 15.79
C GLU A 33 -6.91 -17.89 17.24
N ARG A 34 -6.41 -16.68 17.48
CA ARG A 34 -6.19 -16.21 18.86
C ARG A 34 -7.52 -15.99 19.56
N THR A 35 -7.59 -16.37 20.83
CA THR A 35 -8.76 -16.11 21.66
C THR A 35 -8.81 -14.62 22.03
N ARG A 36 -10.03 -14.12 22.20
CA ARG A 36 -10.24 -12.73 22.68
C ARG A 36 -10.18 -12.64 24.20
N ASP A 37 -10.48 -13.74 24.87
CA ASP A 37 -10.53 -13.84 26.33
C ASP A 37 -9.49 -14.86 26.78
N ALA A 38 -8.59 -14.43 27.67
CA ALA A 38 -7.53 -15.27 28.24
C ALA A 38 -8.08 -16.51 29.00
N GLN A 39 -9.35 -16.49 29.44
CA GLN A 39 -10.00 -17.66 30.06
C GLN A 39 -10.11 -18.82 29.06
N HIS A 40 -10.18 -18.54 27.78
CA HIS A 40 -10.26 -19.55 26.70
C HIS A 40 -8.88 -19.98 26.15
N GLY A 41 -7.79 -19.71 26.89
CA GLY A 41 -6.43 -20.00 26.45
C GLY A 41 -5.89 -18.96 25.45
N ASP A 42 -4.83 -19.31 24.74
CA ASP A 42 -4.13 -18.40 23.83
C ASP A 42 -4.67 -18.49 22.39
N PHE A 43 -5.08 -19.69 21.99
CA PHE A 43 -5.63 -19.98 20.67
C PHE A 43 -6.84 -20.91 20.76
N ALA A 44 -7.68 -20.86 19.73
CA ALA A 44 -8.80 -21.77 19.56
C ALA A 44 -8.92 -22.26 18.11
N SER A 45 -9.50 -23.46 17.95
CA SER A 45 -9.86 -24.00 16.63
C SER A 45 -11.29 -24.49 16.63
N ASN A 46 -12.00 -24.24 15.56
CA ASN A 46 -13.35 -24.75 15.27
C ASN A 46 -13.33 -25.97 14.35
N VAL A 47 -12.17 -26.59 14.14
CA VAL A 47 -11.98 -27.69 13.20
C VAL A 47 -12.95 -28.86 13.41
N ALA A 48 -13.24 -29.22 14.65
CA ALA A 48 -14.20 -30.28 14.95
C ALA A 48 -15.65 -29.92 14.54
N LEU A 49 -16.06 -28.66 14.72
CA LEU A 49 -17.35 -28.16 14.26
C LEU A 49 -17.48 -28.22 12.73
N ARG A 50 -16.42 -27.85 12.03
CA ARG A 50 -16.38 -27.87 10.55
C ARG A 50 -16.43 -29.30 9.99
N LEU A 51 -15.76 -30.25 10.64
CA LEU A 51 -15.63 -31.64 10.19
C LEU A 51 -16.74 -32.58 10.71
N ALA A 52 -17.52 -32.19 11.70
CA ALA A 52 -18.54 -33.03 12.38
C ALA A 52 -19.52 -33.68 11.42
N LYS A 53 -20.02 -32.92 10.42
CA LYS A 53 -20.96 -33.42 9.41
C LYS A 53 -20.32 -34.49 8.54
N ALA A 54 -19.10 -34.29 8.08
CA ALA A 54 -18.37 -35.24 7.26
C ALA A 54 -17.98 -36.50 8.05
N ALA A 55 -17.62 -36.35 9.30
CA ALA A 55 -17.31 -37.44 10.23
C ALA A 55 -18.56 -38.16 10.74
N ARG A 56 -19.76 -37.63 10.51
CA ARG A 56 -21.04 -38.14 11.08
C ARG A 56 -20.96 -38.36 12.60
N ARG A 57 -20.33 -37.41 13.31
CA ARG A 57 -20.13 -37.45 14.76
C ARG A 57 -20.60 -36.16 15.44
N ASN A 58 -20.87 -36.24 16.72
CA ASN A 58 -21.07 -35.05 17.55
C ASN A 58 -19.79 -34.20 17.54
N PRO A 59 -19.86 -32.87 17.30
CA PRO A 59 -18.69 -32.03 17.27
C PRO A 59 -17.82 -32.07 18.52
N ARG A 60 -18.43 -32.20 19.70
CA ARG A 60 -17.73 -32.29 20.99
C ARG A 60 -16.97 -33.61 21.14
N GLU A 61 -17.58 -34.72 20.71
CA GLU A 61 -16.90 -36.03 20.69
C GLU A 61 -15.74 -36.03 19.68
N LEU A 62 -15.93 -35.43 18.52
CA LEU A 62 -14.88 -35.30 17.54
C LEU A 62 -13.73 -34.41 18.06
N ALA A 63 -14.06 -33.30 18.74
CA ALA A 63 -13.04 -32.44 19.37
C ALA A 63 -12.24 -33.21 20.43
N SER A 64 -12.91 -34.04 21.27
CA SER A 64 -12.23 -34.88 22.24
C SER A 64 -11.32 -35.92 21.59
N ALA A 65 -11.74 -36.54 20.47
CA ALA A 65 -10.90 -37.45 19.71
C ALA A 65 -9.68 -36.77 19.10
N ILE A 66 -9.86 -35.54 18.57
CA ILE A 66 -8.75 -34.74 18.00
C ILE A 66 -7.75 -34.38 19.11
N VAL A 67 -8.22 -33.88 20.26
CA VAL A 67 -7.35 -33.55 21.40
C VAL A 67 -6.56 -34.77 21.88
N ALA A 68 -7.20 -35.95 21.98
CA ALA A 68 -6.53 -37.20 22.36
C ALA A 68 -5.49 -37.68 21.34
N ALA A 69 -5.65 -37.30 20.06
CA ALA A 69 -4.74 -37.65 18.98
C ALA A 69 -3.62 -36.63 18.75
N LEU A 70 -3.62 -35.48 19.45
CA LEU A 70 -2.56 -34.48 19.32
C LEU A 70 -1.19 -35.10 19.68
N PRO A 71 -0.14 -34.82 18.91
CA PRO A 71 1.20 -35.20 19.33
C PRO A 71 1.65 -34.35 20.52
N GLU A 72 2.50 -34.92 21.39
CA GLU A 72 3.20 -34.13 22.40
C GLU A 72 4.03 -33.03 21.75
N SER A 73 3.98 -31.83 22.36
CA SER A 73 4.69 -30.66 21.85
C SER A 73 5.11 -29.74 22.99
N PRO A 74 6.37 -29.25 22.99
CA PRO A 74 6.81 -28.25 23.95
C PRO A 74 6.11 -26.89 23.79
N LEU A 75 5.35 -26.72 22.73
CA LEU A 75 4.54 -25.52 22.47
C LEU A 75 3.33 -25.46 23.42
N LEU A 76 2.74 -26.63 23.76
CA LEU A 76 1.48 -26.73 24.48
C LEU A 76 1.66 -27.05 25.95
N GLU A 77 1.03 -26.26 26.82
CA GLU A 77 0.75 -26.64 28.19
C GLU A 77 -0.45 -27.61 28.22
N ARG A 78 -1.53 -27.25 27.52
CA ARG A 78 -2.74 -28.08 27.39
C ARG A 78 -3.62 -27.70 26.22
N ALA A 79 -4.46 -28.67 25.78
CA ALA A 79 -5.54 -28.46 24.86
C ALA A 79 -6.85 -28.96 25.49
N GLU A 80 -7.92 -28.16 25.38
CA GLU A 80 -9.20 -28.43 26.07
C GLU A 80 -10.37 -28.28 25.11
N VAL A 81 -11.39 -29.13 25.25
CA VAL A 81 -12.63 -29.01 24.49
C VAL A 81 -13.56 -28.01 25.19
N ALA A 82 -13.98 -26.98 24.47
CA ALA A 82 -14.85 -25.92 24.95
C ALA A 82 -16.17 -25.83 24.16
N GLY A 83 -17.23 -25.44 24.83
CA GLY A 83 -18.54 -25.20 24.23
C GLY A 83 -19.05 -26.38 23.39
N ALA A 84 -19.51 -26.10 22.19
CA ALA A 84 -20.12 -27.08 21.29
C ALA A 84 -19.11 -27.96 20.53
N GLY A 85 -17.79 -27.77 20.72
CA GLY A 85 -16.74 -28.51 20.02
C GLY A 85 -15.58 -27.64 19.53
N PHE A 86 -15.35 -26.49 20.16
CA PHE A 86 -14.10 -25.75 20.02
C PHE A 86 -12.97 -26.48 20.74
N ILE A 87 -11.77 -26.34 20.22
CA ILE A 87 -10.54 -26.80 20.88
C ILE A 87 -9.74 -25.57 21.25
N ASN A 88 -9.58 -25.35 22.56
CA ASN A 88 -8.79 -24.25 23.10
C ASN A 88 -7.39 -24.74 23.43
N PHE A 89 -6.39 -23.93 23.10
CA PHE A 89 -4.98 -24.22 23.34
C PHE A 89 -4.40 -23.21 24.31
N ARG A 90 -3.73 -23.70 25.34
CA ARG A 90 -2.89 -22.91 26.24
C ARG A 90 -1.44 -23.22 25.93
N LEU A 91 -0.66 -22.17 25.65
CA LEU A 91 0.75 -22.29 25.34
C LEU A 91 1.58 -22.49 26.62
N ALA A 92 2.62 -23.27 26.49
CA ALA A 92 3.61 -23.40 27.56
C ALA A 92 4.43 -22.10 27.73
N PRO A 93 4.84 -21.70 28.93
CA PRO A 93 5.70 -20.52 29.15
C PRO A 93 6.97 -20.54 28.29
N GLN A 94 7.52 -21.72 28.04
CA GLN A 94 8.70 -21.93 27.19
C GLN A 94 8.46 -21.51 25.74
N ALA A 95 7.22 -21.55 25.25
CA ALA A 95 6.89 -21.08 23.91
C ALA A 95 7.11 -19.56 23.76
N TYR A 96 6.76 -18.80 24.79
CA TYR A 96 7.01 -17.35 24.82
C TYR A 96 8.49 -17.01 24.95
N ALA A 97 9.23 -17.75 25.77
CA ALA A 97 10.68 -17.61 25.89
C ALA A 97 11.39 -17.90 24.55
N ARG A 98 10.96 -18.95 23.84
CA ARG A 98 11.46 -19.28 22.50
C ARG A 98 11.17 -18.17 21.48
N GLU A 99 9.98 -17.58 21.55
CA GLU A 99 9.62 -16.48 20.65
C GLU A 99 10.43 -15.20 20.96
N LEU A 100 10.66 -14.90 22.24
CA LEU A 100 11.56 -13.82 22.63
C LEU A 100 12.98 -14.04 22.09
N ALA A 101 13.49 -15.27 22.18
CA ALA A 101 14.79 -15.63 21.58
C ALA A 101 14.77 -15.48 20.05
N ALA A 102 13.66 -15.82 19.38
CA ALA A 102 13.51 -15.63 17.94
C ALA A 102 13.54 -14.15 17.53
N ILE A 103 12.96 -13.25 18.34
CA ILE A 103 13.04 -11.79 18.10
C ILE A 103 14.51 -11.34 18.08
N HIS A 104 15.30 -11.74 19.07
CA HIS A 104 16.72 -11.37 19.15
C HIS A 104 17.55 -12.00 18.04
N THR A 105 17.29 -13.26 17.70
CA THR A 105 18.09 -14.00 16.70
C THR A 105 17.78 -13.54 15.28
N ARG A 106 16.49 -13.34 14.96
CA ARG A 106 16.07 -12.93 13.61
C ARG A 106 16.16 -11.41 13.42
N ALA A 107 16.15 -10.64 14.50
CA ALA A 107 16.29 -9.19 14.49
C ALA A 107 15.38 -8.50 13.43
N ALA A 108 15.95 -7.88 12.40
CA ALA A 108 15.19 -7.21 11.35
C ALA A 108 14.29 -8.15 10.54
N ALA A 109 14.63 -9.42 10.43
CA ALA A 109 13.84 -10.43 9.73
C ALA A 109 12.71 -11.05 10.59
N TYR A 110 12.60 -10.66 11.88
CA TYR A 110 11.48 -11.14 12.70
C TYR A 110 10.16 -10.55 12.19
N GLY A 111 9.19 -11.41 11.94
CA GLY A 111 7.92 -11.11 11.29
C GLY A 111 7.87 -11.50 9.81
N GLU A 112 9.01 -11.76 9.18
CA GLU A 112 9.00 -12.31 7.82
C GLU A 112 8.48 -13.75 7.82
N SER A 113 7.77 -14.12 6.75
CA SER A 113 7.25 -15.47 6.56
C SER A 113 7.35 -15.93 5.11
N SER A 114 7.04 -17.20 4.87
CA SER A 114 6.98 -17.78 3.52
C SER A 114 5.56 -17.90 2.98
N LEU A 115 4.60 -17.17 3.53
CA LEU A 115 3.18 -17.21 3.15
C LEU A 115 2.98 -17.04 1.64
N GLY A 116 3.71 -16.10 1.04
CA GLY A 116 3.65 -15.80 -0.39
C GLY A 116 4.30 -16.84 -1.30
N GLY A 117 5.11 -17.78 -0.76
CA GLY A 117 5.76 -18.82 -1.53
C GLY A 117 6.61 -18.34 -2.71
N GLY A 118 7.05 -17.09 -2.70
CA GLY A 118 7.77 -16.47 -3.81
C GLY A 118 6.88 -16.06 -5.00
N GLU A 119 5.54 -16.12 -4.88
CA GLU A 119 4.61 -15.68 -5.93
C GLU A 119 4.94 -14.24 -6.35
N ARG A 120 5.02 -14.01 -7.67
CA ARG A 120 5.34 -12.69 -8.24
C ARG A 120 4.10 -11.82 -8.27
N VAL A 121 4.18 -10.68 -7.58
CA VAL A 121 3.11 -9.68 -7.46
C VAL A 121 3.58 -8.35 -8.02
N LEU A 122 2.75 -7.70 -8.82
CA LEU A 122 2.95 -6.33 -9.25
C LEU A 122 2.01 -5.42 -8.48
N VAL A 123 2.53 -4.37 -7.85
CA VAL A 123 1.75 -3.33 -7.21
C VAL A 123 1.93 -2.04 -8.00
N GLU A 124 0.89 -1.61 -8.70
CA GLU A 124 0.82 -0.30 -9.36
C GLU A 124 0.13 0.69 -8.44
N PHE A 125 0.71 1.88 -8.25
CA PHE A 125 0.12 2.88 -7.38
C PHE A 125 0.58 4.29 -7.71
N VAL A 126 -0.18 5.29 -7.29
CA VAL A 126 -0.07 6.71 -7.64
C VAL A 126 -0.45 6.97 -9.08
N SER A 127 0.38 6.61 -10.06
CA SER A 127 0.17 6.74 -11.51
C SER A 127 -0.53 8.06 -11.90
N ALA A 128 -0.08 9.17 -11.27
CA ALA A 128 -0.65 10.49 -11.47
C ALA A 128 -0.23 11.07 -12.82
N ASN A 129 -1.13 11.82 -13.47
CA ASN A 129 -0.82 12.53 -14.71
C ASN A 129 0.29 13.56 -14.46
N PRO A 130 1.34 13.62 -15.29
CA PRO A 130 2.47 14.55 -15.11
C PRO A 130 2.11 15.97 -15.57
N THR A 131 0.97 16.49 -15.11
CA THR A 131 0.44 17.82 -15.44
C THR A 131 0.59 18.84 -14.32
N GLY A 132 1.16 18.41 -13.21
CA GLY A 132 1.41 19.25 -12.03
C GLY A 132 1.98 18.46 -10.86
N PRO A 133 2.32 19.14 -9.75
CA PRO A 133 2.84 18.50 -8.54
C PRO A 133 1.85 17.49 -7.93
N LEU A 134 2.38 16.51 -7.21
CA LEU A 134 1.56 15.57 -6.46
C LEU A 134 0.77 16.30 -5.37
N HIS A 135 -0.51 15.95 -5.22
CA HIS A 135 -1.36 16.49 -4.16
C HIS A 135 -1.53 15.46 -3.02
N VAL A 136 -2.15 15.89 -1.92
CA VAL A 136 -2.33 15.07 -0.71
C VAL A 136 -3.06 13.74 -0.96
N GLY A 137 -3.95 13.67 -1.94
CA GLY A 137 -4.61 12.40 -2.32
C GLY A 137 -3.63 11.39 -2.92
N HIS A 138 -2.69 11.84 -3.76
CA HIS A 138 -1.61 11.00 -4.29
C HIS A 138 -0.67 10.52 -3.16
N GLY A 139 -0.45 11.36 -2.14
CA GLY A 139 0.32 10.99 -0.95
C GLY A 139 -0.27 9.78 -0.22
N ARG A 140 -1.59 9.70 -0.08
CA ARG A 140 -2.26 8.54 0.53
C ARG A 140 -2.07 7.27 -0.29
N GLN A 141 -2.21 7.36 -1.62
CA GLN A 141 -1.95 6.23 -2.53
C GLN A 141 -0.50 5.77 -2.44
N ALA A 142 0.45 6.74 -2.40
CA ALA A 142 1.87 6.47 -2.28
C ALA A 142 2.23 5.77 -0.95
N ALA A 143 1.71 6.25 0.17
CA ALA A 143 1.93 5.65 1.48
C ALA A 143 1.34 4.24 1.55
N TYR A 144 0.09 4.05 1.08
CA TYR A 144 -0.58 2.77 1.07
C TYR A 144 0.12 1.76 0.16
N GLY A 145 0.37 2.11 -1.11
CA GLY A 145 0.98 1.21 -2.09
C GLY A 145 2.39 0.77 -1.68
N ALA A 146 3.22 1.71 -1.24
CA ALA A 146 4.57 1.40 -0.77
C ALA A 146 4.57 0.50 0.47
N THR A 147 3.68 0.77 1.44
CA THR A 147 3.57 -0.04 2.66
C THR A 147 3.01 -1.43 2.36
N LEU A 148 2.00 -1.53 1.49
CA LEU A 148 1.47 -2.81 1.04
C LEU A 148 2.56 -3.65 0.37
N ALA A 149 3.36 -3.06 -0.52
CA ALA A 149 4.48 -3.74 -1.15
C ALA A 149 5.52 -4.24 -0.14
N ASN A 150 5.85 -3.43 0.89
CA ASN A 150 6.75 -3.85 1.97
C ASN A 150 6.18 -5.04 2.77
N ILE A 151 4.90 -4.99 3.14
CA ILE A 151 4.22 -6.05 3.90
C ILE A 151 4.16 -7.34 3.07
N LEU A 152 3.80 -7.26 1.79
CA LEU A 152 3.80 -8.42 0.89
C LEU A 152 5.20 -9.04 0.76
N THR A 153 6.25 -8.21 0.65
CA THR A 153 7.63 -8.68 0.62
C THR A 153 7.99 -9.41 1.92
N ALA A 154 7.65 -8.84 3.08
CA ALA A 154 7.87 -9.48 4.39
C ALA A 154 7.07 -10.79 4.54
N ALA A 155 5.91 -10.91 3.88
CA ALA A 155 5.12 -12.13 3.84
C ALA A 155 5.62 -13.17 2.81
N GLY A 156 6.75 -12.92 2.13
CA GLY A 156 7.40 -13.88 1.22
C GLY A 156 6.92 -13.85 -0.23
N PHE A 157 6.26 -12.78 -0.67
CA PHE A 157 5.98 -12.53 -2.08
C PHE A 157 7.17 -11.85 -2.78
N THR A 158 7.33 -12.07 -4.07
CA THR A 158 8.28 -11.33 -4.92
C THR A 158 7.56 -10.13 -5.54
N VAL A 159 7.75 -8.96 -4.97
CA VAL A 159 6.99 -7.76 -5.31
C VAL A 159 7.76 -6.84 -6.22
N ALA A 160 7.13 -6.38 -7.31
CA ALA A 160 7.57 -5.24 -8.11
C ALA A 160 6.62 -4.06 -7.94
N ARG A 161 7.17 -2.83 -7.89
CA ARG A 161 6.44 -1.57 -7.78
C ARG A 161 6.45 -0.87 -9.12
N GLU A 162 5.29 -0.55 -9.66
CA GLU A 162 5.15 0.09 -10.97
C GLU A 162 4.41 1.41 -10.89
N TYR A 163 4.90 2.38 -11.65
CA TYR A 163 4.25 3.66 -11.90
C TYR A 163 3.91 3.75 -13.39
N TYR A 164 2.63 3.94 -13.72
CA TYR A 164 2.18 4.21 -15.08
C TYR A 164 2.24 5.70 -15.36
N ILE A 165 2.98 6.11 -16.37
CA ILE A 165 3.14 7.49 -16.80
C ILE A 165 2.13 7.75 -17.92
N ASN A 166 1.12 8.54 -17.63
CA ASN A 166 0.16 9.01 -18.63
C ASN A 166 0.77 10.22 -19.37
N ASP A 167 1.74 9.95 -20.25
CA ASP A 167 2.52 10.94 -21.00
C ASP A 167 2.02 11.14 -22.45
N ALA A 168 0.81 10.68 -22.73
CA ALA A 168 0.14 10.83 -24.01
C ALA A 168 -1.18 11.60 -23.89
N GLY A 169 -1.67 12.12 -25.02
CA GLY A 169 -2.99 12.67 -25.14
C GLY A 169 -3.15 14.15 -24.78
N ARG A 170 -4.40 14.60 -24.83
CA ARG A 170 -4.80 16.02 -24.79
C ARG A 170 -4.31 16.78 -23.55
N GLN A 171 -4.25 16.14 -22.38
CA GLN A 171 -3.80 16.82 -21.16
C GLN A 171 -2.34 17.26 -21.25
N MET A 172 -1.52 16.48 -21.95
CA MET A 172 -0.12 16.81 -22.18
C MET A 172 0.01 18.00 -23.13
N ASP A 173 -0.83 18.05 -24.17
CA ASP A 173 -0.92 19.20 -25.08
C ASP A 173 -1.36 20.48 -24.35
N ILE A 174 -2.30 20.40 -23.40
CA ILE A 174 -2.71 21.52 -22.56
C ILE A 174 -1.56 22.00 -21.67
N LEU A 175 -0.76 21.09 -21.11
CA LEU A 175 0.42 21.45 -20.33
C LEU A 175 1.43 22.20 -21.21
N ALA A 176 1.74 21.67 -22.38
CA ALA A 176 2.68 22.27 -23.31
C ALA A 176 2.23 23.67 -23.73
N VAL A 177 0.98 23.86 -24.13
CA VAL A 177 0.48 25.17 -24.54
C VAL A 177 0.41 26.15 -23.38
N SER A 178 0.09 25.69 -22.15
CA SER A 178 0.11 26.52 -20.95
C SER A 178 1.51 27.05 -20.65
N ALA A 179 2.53 26.18 -20.73
CA ALA A 179 3.93 26.56 -20.56
C ALA A 179 4.38 27.53 -21.66
N TRP A 180 3.97 27.30 -22.92
CA TRP A 180 4.31 28.17 -24.03
C TRP A 180 3.66 29.56 -23.90
N VAL A 181 2.40 29.68 -23.49
CA VAL A 181 1.75 30.98 -23.24
C VAL A 181 2.49 31.76 -22.14
N ARG A 182 2.90 31.11 -21.04
CA ARG A 182 3.72 31.74 -20.01
C ARG A 182 5.12 32.16 -20.51
N TYR A 183 5.70 31.34 -21.39
CA TYR A 183 6.96 31.72 -22.04
C TYR A 183 6.80 32.97 -22.92
N LEU A 184 5.68 33.12 -23.66
CA LEU A 184 5.40 34.31 -24.46
C LEU A 184 5.22 35.56 -23.57
N GLU A 185 4.51 35.42 -22.42
CA GLU A 185 4.41 36.48 -21.42
C GLU A 185 5.80 36.94 -20.91
N LEU A 186 6.70 35.98 -20.60
CA LEU A 186 8.07 36.27 -20.20
C LEU A 186 8.91 36.91 -21.32
N ALA A 187 8.52 36.72 -22.58
CA ALA A 187 9.13 37.32 -23.74
C ALA A 187 8.53 38.72 -24.10
N GLY A 188 7.63 39.25 -23.25
CA GLY A 188 7.02 40.58 -23.38
C GLY A 188 5.74 40.61 -24.23
N GLU A 189 5.15 39.48 -24.57
CA GLU A 189 3.87 39.40 -25.26
C GLU A 189 2.71 39.52 -24.23
N THR A 190 1.63 40.20 -24.58
CA THR A 190 0.44 40.32 -23.73
C THR A 190 -0.68 39.44 -24.29
N LEU A 191 -0.98 38.35 -23.58
CA LEU A 191 -1.96 37.34 -23.97
C LEU A 191 -2.90 37.05 -22.80
N PRO A 192 -4.22 36.86 -23.03
CA PRO A 192 -5.07 36.26 -22.02
C PRO A 192 -4.63 34.83 -21.75
N PHE A 193 -4.53 34.45 -20.48
CA PHE A 193 -4.22 33.07 -20.15
C PHE A 193 -5.48 32.19 -20.29
N PRO A 194 -5.42 31.05 -20.99
CA PRO A 194 -6.61 30.24 -21.28
C PRO A 194 -7.29 29.73 -20.00
N GLU A 195 -8.64 29.77 -20.01
CA GLU A 195 -9.42 29.34 -18.83
C GLU A 195 -9.20 27.86 -18.49
N ASN A 196 -9.02 27.02 -19.51
CA ASN A 196 -8.72 25.59 -19.33
C ASN A 196 -7.22 25.27 -19.32
N GLY A 197 -6.35 26.27 -19.14
CA GLY A 197 -4.91 26.08 -18.99
C GLY A 197 -4.50 25.79 -17.57
N TYR A 198 -3.32 25.18 -17.40
CA TYR A 198 -2.71 24.96 -16.08
C TYR A 198 -2.09 26.25 -15.54
N ARG A 199 -2.54 26.70 -14.35
CA ARG A 199 -2.23 28.05 -13.83
C ARG A 199 -1.23 28.08 -12.67
N GLY A 200 -0.79 26.93 -12.14
CA GLY A 200 0.10 26.88 -10.98
C GLY A 200 1.47 27.51 -11.26
N ASP A 201 2.17 27.90 -10.20
CA ASP A 201 3.51 28.53 -10.28
C ASP A 201 4.54 27.66 -10.99
N TYR A 202 4.38 26.33 -10.93
CA TYR A 202 5.23 25.39 -11.67
C TYR A 202 5.20 25.63 -13.19
N VAL A 203 4.06 26.12 -13.75
CA VAL A 203 3.99 26.45 -15.19
C VAL A 203 4.85 27.68 -15.54
N ARG A 204 5.00 28.63 -14.59
CA ARG A 204 5.93 29.76 -14.75
C ARG A 204 7.38 29.27 -14.73
N SER A 205 7.70 28.32 -13.83
CA SER A 205 9.04 27.71 -13.82
C SER A 205 9.34 26.97 -15.12
N LEU A 206 8.37 26.23 -15.69
CA LEU A 206 8.51 25.62 -17.01
C LEU A 206 8.80 26.68 -18.10
N ALA A 207 8.10 27.81 -18.06
CA ALA A 207 8.31 28.89 -19.01
C ALA A 207 9.71 29.53 -18.91
N GLU A 208 10.25 29.66 -17.71
CA GLU A 208 11.63 30.13 -17.47
C GLU A 208 12.66 29.14 -18.03
N GLU A 209 12.44 27.85 -17.85
CA GLU A 209 13.29 26.81 -18.42
C GLU A 209 13.20 26.79 -19.96
N LEU A 210 12.00 26.94 -20.54
CA LEU A 210 11.81 27.11 -21.98
C LEU A 210 12.58 28.34 -22.50
N ARG A 211 12.51 29.48 -21.81
CA ARG A 211 13.26 30.68 -22.17
C ARG A 211 14.77 30.45 -22.13
N THR A 212 15.23 29.73 -21.12
CA THR A 212 16.65 29.38 -20.99
C THR A 212 17.11 28.44 -22.11
N ALA A 213 16.31 27.44 -22.46
CA ALA A 213 16.65 26.43 -23.44
C ALA A 213 16.56 26.93 -24.89
N PHE A 214 15.55 27.77 -25.19
CA PHE A 214 15.21 28.14 -26.58
C PHE A 214 15.39 29.64 -26.88
N GLY A 215 15.73 30.49 -25.88
CA GLY A 215 15.88 31.92 -26.07
C GLY A 215 14.63 32.56 -26.69
N ALA A 216 14.75 33.16 -27.87
CA ALA A 216 13.63 33.76 -28.61
C ALA A 216 13.05 32.86 -29.72
N ALA A 217 13.57 31.65 -29.91
CA ALA A 217 13.20 30.78 -31.05
C ALA A 217 11.71 30.43 -31.13
N LEU A 218 11.06 30.26 -29.98
CA LEU A 218 9.65 29.92 -29.87
C LEU A 218 8.74 31.14 -29.67
N ARG A 219 9.30 32.38 -29.69
CA ARG A 219 8.52 33.62 -29.55
C ARG A 219 7.67 33.85 -30.80
N ARG A 220 6.41 34.21 -30.59
CA ARG A 220 5.47 34.62 -31.63
C ARG A 220 4.68 35.82 -31.12
N PRO A 221 4.37 36.82 -31.99
CA PRO A 221 3.58 37.97 -31.60
C PRO A 221 2.18 37.57 -31.10
N ALA A 222 1.70 38.21 -30.05
CA ALA A 222 0.37 37.96 -29.48
C ALA A 222 -0.77 37.99 -30.52
N ALA A 223 -0.72 38.96 -31.45
CA ALA A 223 -1.70 39.08 -32.54
C ALA A 223 -1.73 37.84 -33.44
N ALA A 224 -0.58 37.21 -33.71
CA ALA A 224 -0.52 35.98 -34.48
C ALA A 224 -1.07 34.78 -33.71
N VAL A 225 -0.84 34.72 -32.41
CA VAL A 225 -1.34 33.63 -31.54
C VAL A 225 -2.85 33.67 -31.43
N LEU A 226 -3.43 34.86 -31.24
CA LEU A 226 -4.86 35.04 -31.03
C LEU A 226 -5.70 35.04 -32.32
N ALA A 227 -5.05 35.15 -33.49
CA ALA A 227 -5.77 35.22 -34.75
C ALA A 227 -6.62 33.96 -35.03
N GLY A 228 -7.91 34.16 -35.23
CA GLY A 228 -8.86 33.10 -35.60
C GLY A 228 -9.25 32.15 -34.43
N LEU A 229 -8.84 32.43 -33.17
CA LEU A 229 -9.31 31.66 -32.04
C LEU A 229 -10.78 31.96 -31.71
N PRO A 230 -11.59 30.97 -31.30
CA PRO A 230 -12.92 31.21 -30.77
C PRO A 230 -12.84 32.02 -29.45
N ALA A 231 -13.96 32.50 -28.95
CA ALA A 231 -14.00 33.15 -27.64
C ALA A 231 -13.77 32.12 -26.51
N ASP A 232 -12.97 32.50 -25.51
CA ASP A 232 -12.79 31.70 -24.28
C ASP A 232 -13.94 31.97 -23.28
N ALA A 233 -14.06 31.15 -22.23
CA ALA A 233 -14.98 31.41 -21.15
C ALA A 233 -14.66 32.76 -20.46
N PRO A 234 -15.68 33.50 -19.94
CA PRO A 234 -17.10 33.13 -19.92
C PRO A 234 -17.88 33.45 -21.22
N ALA A 235 -17.28 34.11 -22.19
CA ALA A 235 -17.94 34.54 -23.44
C ALA A 235 -18.08 33.40 -24.48
N GLY A 236 -17.38 32.32 -24.34
CA GLY A 236 -17.36 31.17 -25.23
C GLY A 236 -17.09 29.84 -24.52
N ASP A 237 -16.75 28.82 -25.34
CA ASP A 237 -16.45 27.49 -24.84
C ASP A 237 -14.95 27.28 -24.63
N LYS A 238 -14.54 27.10 -23.37
CA LYS A 238 -13.14 26.90 -22.98
C LYS A 238 -12.48 25.66 -23.60
N GLU A 239 -13.25 24.60 -23.89
CA GLU A 239 -12.72 23.37 -24.50
C GLU A 239 -12.38 23.61 -25.97
N SER A 240 -13.27 24.25 -26.71
CA SER A 240 -13.03 24.66 -28.10
C SER A 240 -11.89 25.68 -28.21
N TYR A 241 -11.79 26.61 -27.25
CA TYR A 241 -10.72 27.60 -27.21
C TYR A 241 -9.34 26.95 -27.04
N ILE A 242 -9.19 26.06 -26.05
CA ILE A 242 -7.90 25.43 -25.76
C ILE A 242 -7.46 24.50 -26.91
N ASP A 243 -8.40 23.79 -27.54
CA ASP A 243 -8.09 22.92 -28.68
C ASP A 243 -7.63 23.76 -29.91
N ALA A 244 -8.30 24.90 -30.15
CA ALA A 244 -7.87 25.82 -31.20
C ALA A 244 -6.50 26.45 -30.90
N LEU A 245 -6.22 26.79 -29.63
CA LEU A 245 -4.93 27.33 -29.20
C LEU A 245 -3.80 26.31 -29.37
N ILE A 246 -4.05 25.03 -29.04
CA ILE A 246 -3.10 23.94 -29.28
C ILE A 246 -2.80 23.80 -30.76
N ALA A 247 -3.83 23.77 -31.61
CA ALA A 247 -3.66 23.70 -33.07
C ALA A 247 -2.88 24.90 -33.60
N ARG A 248 -3.20 26.11 -33.09
CA ARG A 248 -2.50 27.34 -33.46
C ARG A 248 -1.05 27.35 -33.03
N ALA A 249 -0.73 26.86 -31.84
CA ALA A 249 0.63 26.71 -31.37
C ALA A 249 1.43 25.77 -32.30
N ARG A 250 0.87 24.61 -32.64
CA ARG A 250 1.50 23.67 -33.60
C ARG A 250 1.73 24.28 -34.97
N GLU A 251 0.81 25.09 -35.46
CA GLU A 251 0.99 25.82 -36.74
C GLU A 251 2.13 26.83 -36.65
N LEU A 252 2.19 27.64 -35.59
CA LEU A 252 3.09 28.75 -35.45
C LEU A 252 4.55 28.34 -35.12
N ILE A 253 4.76 27.37 -34.28
CA ILE A 253 6.10 26.93 -33.89
C ILE A 253 6.48 25.59 -34.52
N GLY A 254 5.59 25.01 -35.32
CA GLY A 254 5.78 23.73 -36.00
C GLY A 254 5.72 22.53 -35.08
N THR A 255 5.57 21.34 -35.65
CA THR A 255 5.50 20.07 -34.87
C THR A 255 6.77 19.87 -34.02
N GLN A 256 7.94 20.22 -34.55
CA GLN A 256 9.20 20.09 -33.84
C GLN A 256 9.28 21.05 -32.63
N GLY A 257 8.91 22.33 -32.84
CA GLY A 257 8.90 23.31 -31.74
C GLY A 257 7.91 22.98 -30.65
N PHE A 258 6.68 22.58 -31.03
CA PHE A 258 5.66 22.14 -30.05
C PHE A 258 6.10 20.86 -29.30
N GLY A 259 6.68 19.89 -30.03
CA GLY A 259 7.25 18.69 -29.43
C GLY A 259 8.35 19.01 -28.42
N ALA A 260 9.24 19.96 -28.75
CA ALA A 260 10.29 20.35 -27.81
C ALA A 260 9.75 21.02 -26.53
N VAL A 261 8.66 21.82 -26.62
CA VAL A 261 7.97 22.37 -25.45
C VAL A 261 7.35 21.25 -24.61
N LEU A 262 6.70 20.30 -25.26
CA LEU A 262 6.07 19.16 -24.61
C LEU A 262 7.10 18.30 -23.87
N GLU A 263 8.17 17.89 -24.54
CA GLU A 263 9.22 17.03 -23.96
C GLU A 263 9.90 17.69 -22.75
N LEU A 264 10.24 18.98 -22.85
CA LEU A 264 10.83 19.71 -21.71
C LEU A 264 9.85 19.75 -20.54
N SER A 265 8.58 20.08 -20.81
CA SER A 265 7.55 20.18 -19.76
C SER A 265 7.32 18.83 -19.09
N LEU A 266 7.20 17.74 -19.84
CA LEU A 266 7.03 16.39 -19.32
C LEU A 266 8.25 15.93 -18.51
N ALA A 267 9.46 16.11 -19.05
CA ALA A 267 10.69 15.71 -18.37
C ALA A 267 10.82 16.41 -17.00
N ARG A 268 10.48 17.70 -16.94
CA ARG A 268 10.52 18.48 -15.69
C ARG A 268 9.47 18.02 -14.69
N MET A 269 8.22 17.83 -15.13
CA MET A 269 7.15 17.37 -14.26
C MET A 269 7.38 15.95 -13.74
N LEU A 270 7.87 15.03 -14.58
CA LEU A 270 8.24 13.69 -14.16
C LEU A 270 9.44 13.70 -13.20
N GLY A 271 10.40 14.60 -13.42
CA GLY A 271 11.51 14.82 -12.49
C GLY A 271 11.01 15.24 -11.10
N ASP A 272 10.09 16.22 -11.03
CA ASP A 272 9.49 16.69 -9.77
C ASP A 272 8.68 15.58 -9.06
N VAL A 273 7.90 14.81 -9.80
CA VAL A 273 7.15 13.66 -9.26
C VAL A 273 8.09 12.60 -8.66
N ARG A 274 9.16 12.25 -9.38
CA ARG A 274 10.16 11.27 -8.92
C ARG A 274 10.89 11.74 -7.66
N GLU A 275 11.27 13.02 -7.62
CA GLU A 275 11.94 13.63 -6.48
C GLU A 275 11.02 13.67 -5.27
N ASP A 276 9.78 14.14 -5.41
CA ASP A 276 8.80 14.23 -4.32
C ASP A 276 8.48 12.86 -3.71
N LEU A 277 8.33 11.83 -4.55
CA LEU A 277 8.13 10.44 -4.11
C LEU A 277 9.38 9.86 -3.43
N ALA A 278 10.57 10.12 -3.96
CA ALA A 278 11.82 9.65 -3.35
C ALA A 278 12.05 10.29 -1.96
N GLU A 279 11.82 11.60 -1.83
CA GLU A 279 11.84 12.31 -0.55
C GLU A 279 10.79 11.80 0.43
N PHE A 280 9.63 11.37 -0.08
CA PHE A 280 8.58 10.72 0.72
C PHE A 280 8.93 9.27 1.10
N GLY A 281 10.08 8.75 0.68
CA GLY A 281 10.53 7.37 0.93
C GLY A 281 9.79 6.34 0.07
N VAL A 282 9.30 6.73 -1.11
CA VAL A 282 8.60 5.86 -2.06
C VAL A 282 9.44 5.71 -3.32
N ARG A 283 9.68 4.47 -3.73
CA ARG A 283 10.48 4.13 -4.91
C ARG A 283 9.74 3.12 -5.76
N PHE A 284 9.93 3.22 -7.07
CA PHE A 284 9.36 2.31 -8.07
C PHE A 284 10.48 1.57 -8.79
N ASP A 285 10.20 0.30 -9.11
CA ASP A 285 11.11 -0.56 -9.87
C ASP A 285 10.93 -0.35 -11.37
N VAL A 286 9.69 -0.01 -11.79
CA VAL A 286 9.32 0.17 -13.19
C VAL A 286 8.53 1.47 -13.36
N TRP A 287 8.85 2.21 -14.41
CA TRP A 287 8.12 3.40 -14.89
C TRP A 287 7.69 3.12 -16.33
N THR A 288 6.40 2.87 -16.53
CA THR A 288 5.84 2.49 -17.84
C THR A 288 5.23 3.71 -18.52
N SER A 289 5.78 4.14 -19.65
CA SER A 289 5.26 5.22 -20.49
C SER A 289 4.07 4.73 -21.32
N GLU A 290 2.94 5.46 -21.27
CA GLU A 290 1.77 5.18 -22.10
C GLU A 290 2.13 5.32 -23.59
N ARG A 291 2.91 6.32 -23.93
CA ARG A 291 3.36 6.56 -25.32
C ARG A 291 4.19 5.39 -25.84
N GLU A 292 5.24 5.00 -25.11
CA GLU A 292 6.10 3.88 -25.50
C GLU A 292 5.30 2.56 -25.56
N PHE A 293 4.41 2.35 -24.60
CA PHE A 293 3.54 1.19 -24.59
C PHE A 293 2.62 1.14 -25.82
N THR A 294 2.01 2.26 -26.19
CA THR A 294 1.14 2.36 -27.36
C THR A 294 1.89 2.10 -28.67
N GLU A 295 3.13 2.55 -28.78
CA GLU A 295 4.00 2.36 -29.96
C GLU A 295 4.60 0.94 -30.03
N SER A 296 4.63 0.20 -28.92
CA SER A 296 5.25 -1.16 -28.84
C SER A 296 4.51 -2.24 -29.62
N GLY A 297 3.29 -2.00 -30.09
CA GLY A 297 2.42 -2.99 -30.70
C GLY A 297 1.65 -3.87 -29.73
N ALA A 298 1.77 -3.64 -28.42
CA ALA A 298 1.10 -4.45 -27.39
C ALA A 298 -0.44 -4.42 -27.50
N ILE A 299 -1.01 -3.27 -27.95
CA ILE A 299 -2.46 -3.17 -28.16
C ILE A 299 -2.90 -4.07 -29.32
N ASP A 300 -2.16 -4.08 -30.41
CA ASP A 300 -2.46 -4.98 -31.55
C ASP A 300 -2.34 -6.45 -31.17
N HIS A 301 -1.35 -6.78 -30.35
CA HIS A 301 -1.18 -8.11 -29.79
C HIS A 301 -2.41 -8.54 -28.97
N ALA A 302 -2.88 -7.72 -28.04
CA ALA A 302 -4.06 -8.02 -27.21
C ALA A 302 -5.33 -8.16 -28.05
N LEU A 303 -5.53 -7.28 -29.05
CA LEU A 303 -6.65 -7.39 -29.98
C LEU A 303 -6.60 -8.69 -30.79
N ALA A 304 -5.41 -9.10 -31.28
CA ALA A 304 -5.24 -10.35 -31.98
C ALA A 304 -5.50 -11.58 -31.08
N VAL A 305 -5.20 -11.51 -29.78
CA VAL A 305 -5.56 -12.57 -28.81
C VAL A 305 -7.08 -12.67 -28.70
N LEU A 306 -7.80 -11.56 -28.54
CA LEU A 306 -9.26 -11.51 -28.44
C LEU A 306 -9.93 -11.98 -29.76
N GLU A 307 -9.38 -11.61 -30.92
CA GLU A 307 -9.91 -12.01 -32.22
C GLU A 307 -9.78 -13.51 -32.44
N ARG A 308 -8.61 -14.08 -32.14
CA ARG A 308 -8.39 -15.55 -32.20
C ARG A 308 -9.31 -16.32 -31.28
N ALA A 309 -9.67 -15.73 -30.14
CA ALA A 309 -10.61 -16.32 -29.19
C ALA A 309 -12.10 -16.12 -29.60
N GLY A 310 -12.38 -15.39 -30.70
CA GLY A 310 -13.74 -15.16 -31.19
C GLY A 310 -14.55 -14.14 -30.39
N HIS A 311 -13.88 -13.29 -29.61
CA HIS A 311 -14.53 -12.35 -28.70
C HIS A 311 -14.68 -10.93 -29.28
N LEU A 312 -14.28 -10.71 -30.54
CA LEU A 312 -14.47 -9.45 -31.25
C LEU A 312 -15.54 -9.58 -32.33
N TYR A 313 -16.25 -8.48 -32.61
CA TYR A 313 -17.18 -8.36 -33.74
C TYR A 313 -17.17 -6.92 -34.29
N ARG A 314 -17.64 -6.75 -35.53
CA ARG A 314 -17.75 -5.44 -36.16
C ARG A 314 -19.20 -4.99 -36.20
N GLU A 315 -19.44 -3.74 -35.80
CA GLU A 315 -20.74 -3.10 -35.87
C GLU A 315 -20.55 -1.60 -36.14
N ALA A 316 -21.34 -1.04 -37.05
CA ALA A 316 -21.30 0.36 -37.45
C ALA A 316 -19.87 0.89 -37.74
N GLY A 317 -19.04 0.09 -38.43
CA GLY A 317 -17.66 0.46 -38.77
C GLY A 317 -16.63 0.31 -37.64
N ALA A 318 -17.06 0.18 -36.40
CA ALA A 318 -16.20 -0.01 -35.23
C ALA A 318 -15.95 -1.50 -34.89
N LEU A 319 -14.84 -1.78 -34.19
CA LEU A 319 -14.54 -3.09 -33.64
C LEU A 319 -14.95 -3.13 -32.17
N TRP A 320 -15.76 -4.13 -31.80
CA TRP A 320 -16.33 -4.29 -30.48
C TRP A 320 -15.85 -5.56 -29.80
N PHE A 321 -15.64 -5.48 -28.49
CA PHE A 321 -15.39 -6.63 -27.60
C PHE A 321 -16.68 -7.04 -26.89
N ARG A 322 -16.98 -8.36 -26.88
CA ARG A 322 -18.14 -8.97 -26.22
C ARG A 322 -17.96 -9.00 -24.69
N ALA A 323 -17.83 -7.85 -24.06
CA ALA A 323 -17.52 -7.72 -22.64
C ALA A 323 -18.63 -8.27 -21.74
N THR A 324 -19.89 -8.22 -22.20
CA THR A 324 -21.06 -8.78 -21.47
C THR A 324 -20.94 -10.27 -21.22
N ALA A 325 -20.30 -11.03 -22.10
CA ALA A 325 -20.05 -12.46 -21.93
C ALA A 325 -19.10 -12.77 -20.76
N PHE A 326 -18.38 -11.76 -20.25
CA PHE A 326 -17.37 -11.87 -19.21
C PHE A 326 -17.68 -11.04 -17.96
N GLY A 327 -18.93 -10.57 -17.82
CA GLY A 327 -19.43 -9.91 -16.60
C GLY A 327 -19.35 -8.38 -16.60
N ASP A 328 -19.08 -7.73 -17.75
CA ASP A 328 -19.28 -6.28 -17.88
C ASP A 328 -20.75 -5.97 -18.17
N GLU A 329 -21.18 -4.75 -17.86
CA GLU A 329 -22.56 -4.28 -18.07
C GLU A 329 -22.94 -4.15 -19.55
N LYS A 330 -21.96 -3.89 -20.43
CA LYS A 330 -22.16 -3.71 -21.88
C LYS A 330 -20.92 -4.08 -22.68
N ASP A 331 -21.11 -4.37 -23.96
CA ASP A 331 -20.00 -4.56 -24.89
C ASP A 331 -19.24 -3.25 -25.11
N ARG A 332 -17.96 -3.35 -25.44
CA ARG A 332 -17.04 -2.20 -25.50
C ARG A 332 -16.40 -2.05 -26.86
N VAL A 333 -16.37 -0.82 -27.35
CA VAL A 333 -15.59 -0.48 -28.54
C VAL A 333 -14.10 -0.55 -28.20
N VAL A 334 -13.35 -1.31 -28.96
CA VAL A 334 -11.88 -1.40 -28.84
C VAL A 334 -11.17 -0.63 -29.96
N VAL A 335 -11.78 -0.55 -31.16
CA VAL A 335 -11.32 0.32 -32.26
C VAL A 335 -12.51 1.09 -32.81
N ARG A 336 -12.38 2.39 -32.89
CA ARG A 336 -13.42 3.30 -33.41
C ARG A 336 -13.56 3.16 -34.93
N GLU A 337 -14.64 3.70 -35.49
CA GLU A 337 -14.90 3.77 -36.93
C GLU A 337 -13.74 4.40 -37.73
N ASN A 338 -13.08 5.41 -37.16
CA ASN A 338 -11.92 6.08 -37.76
C ASN A 338 -10.60 5.32 -37.62
N GLY A 339 -10.63 4.08 -37.14
CA GLY A 339 -9.43 3.24 -36.93
C GLY A 339 -8.64 3.52 -35.65
N GLN A 340 -9.05 4.50 -34.83
CA GLN A 340 -8.36 4.80 -33.57
C GLN A 340 -8.71 3.77 -32.50
N LYS A 341 -7.68 3.25 -31.82
CA LYS A 341 -7.81 2.39 -30.63
C LYS A 341 -8.38 3.21 -29.46
N THR A 342 -9.20 2.58 -28.64
CA THR A 342 -9.80 3.24 -27.45
C THR A 342 -8.87 3.08 -26.24
N TYR A 343 -9.06 3.93 -25.25
CA TYR A 343 -8.38 3.76 -23.94
C TYR A 343 -8.62 2.38 -23.33
N PHE A 344 -9.83 1.85 -23.49
CA PHE A 344 -10.14 0.50 -23.00
C PHE A 344 -9.30 -0.58 -23.68
N ALA A 345 -9.03 -0.47 -24.99
CA ALA A 345 -8.13 -1.39 -25.68
C ALA A 345 -6.69 -1.29 -25.15
N SER A 346 -6.23 -0.08 -24.83
CA SER A 346 -4.92 0.14 -24.18
C SER A 346 -4.87 -0.48 -22.78
N ASP A 347 -5.92 -0.29 -21.99
CA ASP A 347 -6.00 -0.80 -20.61
C ASP A 347 -5.92 -2.31 -20.54
N ILE A 348 -6.73 -3.03 -21.33
CA ILE A 348 -6.69 -4.50 -21.35
C ILE A 348 -5.37 -5.05 -21.89
N ALA A 349 -4.78 -4.37 -22.88
CA ALA A 349 -3.46 -4.73 -23.42
C ALA A 349 -2.36 -4.55 -22.36
N TYR A 350 -2.40 -3.46 -21.61
CA TYR A 350 -1.43 -3.18 -20.56
C TYR A 350 -1.48 -4.24 -19.44
N HIS A 351 -2.68 -4.65 -19.03
CA HIS A 351 -2.81 -5.69 -18.01
C HIS A 351 -2.40 -7.07 -18.54
N LEU A 352 -2.67 -7.37 -19.81
CA LEU A 352 -2.14 -8.57 -20.46
C LEU A 352 -0.61 -8.58 -20.46
N ALA A 353 0.01 -7.46 -20.83
CA ALA A 353 1.47 -7.33 -20.82
C ALA A 353 2.07 -7.50 -19.42
N LYS A 354 1.42 -7.01 -18.35
CA LYS A 354 1.82 -7.30 -16.95
C LYS A 354 1.81 -8.81 -16.68
N ARG A 355 0.76 -9.52 -17.10
CA ARG A 355 0.65 -10.99 -16.97
C ARG A 355 1.75 -11.71 -17.75
N GLU A 356 2.02 -11.30 -18.98
CA GLU A 356 3.05 -11.90 -19.85
C GLU A 356 4.47 -11.66 -19.31
N ARG A 357 4.70 -10.60 -18.53
CA ARG A 357 5.93 -10.42 -17.75
C ARG A 357 6.06 -11.42 -16.59
N GLY A 358 5.06 -12.27 -16.37
CA GLY A 358 5.06 -13.38 -15.41
C GLY A 358 4.60 -13.01 -14.01
N PHE A 359 3.88 -11.90 -13.82
CA PHE A 359 3.24 -11.58 -12.54
C PHE A 359 1.97 -12.41 -12.37
N ALA A 360 1.92 -13.22 -11.33
CA ALA A 360 0.76 -14.05 -11.00
C ALA A 360 -0.41 -13.20 -10.49
N ARG A 361 -0.11 -12.09 -9.83
CA ARG A 361 -1.08 -11.18 -9.21
C ARG A 361 -0.76 -9.74 -9.56
N LEU A 362 -1.81 -8.99 -9.92
CA LEU A 362 -1.76 -7.56 -10.22
C LEU A 362 -2.60 -6.82 -9.18
N ILE A 363 -2.01 -5.85 -8.50
CA ILE A 363 -2.68 -5.02 -7.51
C ILE A 363 -2.59 -3.58 -7.96
N ASP A 364 -3.69 -3.03 -8.47
CA ASP A 364 -3.78 -1.65 -8.93
C ASP A 364 -4.44 -0.79 -7.85
N VAL A 365 -3.65 0.07 -7.21
CA VAL A 365 -4.12 1.00 -6.18
C VAL A 365 -4.72 2.23 -6.83
N LEU A 366 -6.04 2.29 -6.88
CA LEU A 366 -6.80 3.30 -7.62
C LEU A 366 -7.51 4.29 -6.68
N GLY A 367 -7.85 5.47 -7.20
CA GLY A 367 -8.79 6.37 -6.54
C GLY A 367 -10.22 5.81 -6.52
N ALA A 368 -11.02 6.19 -5.55
CA ALA A 368 -12.39 5.69 -5.36
C ALA A 368 -13.33 5.96 -6.54
N ASP A 369 -13.01 6.93 -7.39
CA ASP A 369 -13.72 7.26 -8.61
C ASP A 369 -13.57 6.22 -9.74
N HIS A 370 -12.64 5.26 -9.61
CA HIS A 370 -12.36 4.23 -10.61
C HIS A 370 -13.11 2.90 -10.38
N HIS A 371 -14.12 2.83 -9.51
CA HIS A 371 -14.81 1.57 -9.15
C HIS A 371 -15.37 0.79 -10.35
N GLY A 372 -15.89 1.46 -11.37
CA GLY A 372 -16.43 0.82 -12.59
C GLY A 372 -15.37 0.32 -13.59
N TYR A 373 -14.11 0.70 -13.38
CA TYR A 373 -13.01 0.35 -14.28
C TYR A 373 -12.58 -1.11 -14.14
N VAL A 374 -12.50 -1.61 -12.91
CA VAL A 374 -11.94 -2.94 -12.57
C VAL A 374 -12.70 -4.08 -13.24
N ALA A 375 -14.04 -4.03 -13.23
CA ALA A 375 -14.87 -5.05 -13.86
C ALA A 375 -14.60 -5.18 -15.37
N ARG A 376 -14.40 -4.05 -16.05
CA ARG A 376 -14.11 -4.00 -17.49
C ARG A 376 -12.77 -4.63 -17.83
N VAL A 377 -11.72 -4.27 -17.10
CA VAL A 377 -10.37 -4.81 -17.32
C VAL A 377 -10.34 -6.31 -17.01
N ARG A 378 -11.00 -6.71 -15.92
CA ARG A 378 -11.13 -8.13 -15.56
C ARG A 378 -11.84 -8.93 -16.64
N ALA A 379 -12.92 -8.42 -17.22
CA ALA A 379 -13.60 -9.05 -18.35
C ALA A 379 -12.66 -9.26 -19.54
N GLY A 380 -11.84 -8.26 -19.88
CA GLY A 380 -10.82 -8.35 -20.91
C GLY A 380 -9.77 -9.43 -20.61
N LEU A 381 -9.25 -9.48 -19.39
CA LEU A 381 -8.28 -10.49 -18.95
C LEU A 381 -8.85 -11.92 -19.05
N ILE A 382 -10.07 -12.14 -18.58
CA ILE A 382 -10.75 -13.45 -18.67
C ILE A 382 -10.91 -13.86 -20.12
N ALA A 383 -11.35 -12.95 -20.98
CA ALA A 383 -11.51 -13.22 -22.42
C ALA A 383 -10.17 -13.55 -23.12
N MET A 384 -9.05 -13.07 -22.59
CA MET A 384 -7.70 -13.38 -23.06
C MET A 384 -7.09 -14.61 -22.36
N GLY A 385 -7.92 -15.41 -21.65
CA GLY A 385 -7.51 -16.65 -21.00
C GLY A 385 -6.75 -16.48 -19.68
N GLN A 386 -6.83 -15.30 -19.05
CA GLN A 386 -6.23 -15.05 -17.74
C GLN A 386 -7.25 -15.30 -16.61
N PRO A 387 -6.81 -15.76 -15.42
CA PRO A 387 -7.69 -15.87 -14.26
C PRO A 387 -8.24 -14.49 -13.86
N GLY A 388 -9.54 -14.36 -13.63
CA GLY A 388 -10.16 -13.09 -13.27
C GLY A 388 -9.72 -12.56 -11.90
N GLU A 389 -9.37 -13.47 -10.99
CA GLU A 389 -8.84 -13.17 -9.65
C GLU A 389 -7.39 -12.68 -9.65
N CYS A 390 -6.69 -12.72 -10.79
CA CYS A 390 -5.34 -12.18 -10.88
C CYS A 390 -5.29 -10.65 -10.71
N LEU A 391 -6.40 -9.95 -10.93
CA LEU A 391 -6.51 -8.50 -10.79
C LEU A 391 -7.28 -8.13 -9.50
N GLU A 392 -6.59 -7.45 -8.60
CA GLU A 392 -7.13 -6.81 -7.40
C GLU A 392 -7.00 -5.29 -7.54
N ALA A 393 -7.99 -4.53 -7.05
CA ALA A 393 -7.93 -3.07 -7.10
C ALA A 393 -8.44 -2.46 -5.78
N PRO A 394 -7.55 -2.25 -4.80
CA PRO A 394 -7.87 -1.46 -3.61
C PRO A 394 -8.21 -0.02 -4.00
N LEU A 395 -9.40 0.44 -3.61
CA LEU A 395 -9.88 1.79 -3.89
C LEU A 395 -9.58 2.72 -2.72
N ILE A 396 -8.76 3.73 -2.96
CA ILE A 396 -8.34 4.70 -1.95
C ILE A 396 -9.35 5.85 -1.88
N GLN A 397 -9.98 6.00 -0.71
CA GLN A 397 -10.93 7.08 -0.44
C GLN A 397 -10.23 8.43 -0.23
N PHE A 398 -11.01 9.50 -0.36
CA PHE A 398 -10.55 10.88 -0.31
C PHE A 398 -9.91 11.25 1.04
N VAL A 399 -8.99 12.21 0.98
CA VAL A 399 -8.36 12.85 2.14
C VAL A 399 -8.92 14.25 2.28
N SER A 400 -9.37 14.61 3.49
CA SER A 400 -9.71 15.97 3.87
C SER A 400 -8.68 16.44 4.89
N LEU A 401 -8.12 17.62 4.69
CA LEU A 401 -7.20 18.24 5.65
C LEU A 401 -7.97 19.10 6.63
N TYR A 402 -7.59 19.04 7.89
CA TYR A 402 -8.14 19.86 8.96
C TYR A 402 -7.03 20.57 9.73
N ARG A 403 -7.29 21.81 10.16
CA ARG A 403 -6.47 22.56 11.09
C ARG A 403 -7.31 22.81 12.35
N GLY A 404 -7.15 21.93 13.33
CA GLY A 404 -8.08 21.83 14.44
C GLY A 404 -9.46 21.39 13.94
N THR A 405 -10.47 22.23 14.14
CA THR A 405 -11.85 21.96 13.68
C THR A 405 -12.16 22.51 12.28
N GLU A 406 -11.27 23.31 11.69
CA GLU A 406 -11.48 23.97 10.41
C GLU A 406 -10.97 23.11 9.26
N LYS A 407 -11.84 22.86 8.27
CA LYS A 407 -11.45 22.16 7.04
C LYS A 407 -10.64 23.09 6.15
N VAL A 408 -9.46 22.63 5.72
CA VAL A 408 -8.63 23.34 4.75
C VAL A 408 -9.27 23.23 3.37
N PRO A 409 -9.60 24.36 2.70
CA PRO A 409 -10.18 24.33 1.37
C PRO A 409 -9.26 23.62 0.37
N MET A 410 -9.80 22.71 -0.43
CA MET A 410 -9.10 22.04 -1.52
C MET A 410 -9.95 22.08 -2.77
N GLY A 411 -9.68 23.01 -3.69
CA GLY A 411 -10.40 23.20 -4.93
C GLY A 411 -9.51 23.01 -6.16
N LYS A 412 -9.77 22.00 -7.00
CA LYS A 412 -9.05 21.80 -8.28
C LYS A 412 -9.19 23.00 -9.24
N ARG A 413 -10.29 23.79 -9.13
CA ARG A 413 -10.61 24.90 -10.05
C ARG A 413 -9.87 26.20 -9.73
N GLU A 414 -9.39 26.39 -8.50
CA GLU A 414 -8.74 27.63 -8.05
C GLU A 414 -7.23 27.51 -7.90
N ALA A 415 -6.63 26.40 -8.37
CA ALA A 415 -5.21 26.05 -8.11
C ALA A 415 -4.84 26.05 -6.59
N GLN A 416 -5.83 25.90 -5.72
CA GLN A 416 -5.68 25.89 -4.26
C GLN A 416 -5.75 24.44 -3.74
N TYR A 417 -4.85 23.58 -4.20
CA TYR A 417 -4.69 22.28 -3.55
C TYR A 417 -3.35 22.23 -2.83
N VAL A 418 -3.37 21.62 -1.65
CA VAL A 418 -2.15 21.38 -0.88
C VAL A 418 -1.36 20.27 -1.57
N THR A 419 -0.12 20.56 -1.94
CA THR A 419 0.77 19.57 -2.53
C THR A 419 1.27 18.59 -1.47
N LEU A 420 1.69 17.39 -1.90
CA LEU A 420 2.34 16.43 -1.00
C LEU A 420 3.59 17.04 -0.35
N ARG A 421 4.40 17.76 -1.12
CA ARG A 421 5.62 18.45 -0.63
C ARG A 421 5.29 19.48 0.45
N GLN A 422 4.23 20.28 0.27
CA GLN A 422 3.79 21.24 1.29
C GLN A 422 3.35 20.53 2.57
N LEU A 423 2.53 19.48 2.47
CA LEU A 423 2.09 18.71 3.62
C LEU A 423 3.27 18.09 4.36
N ARG A 424 4.20 17.44 3.64
CA ARG A 424 5.43 16.87 4.22
C ARG A 424 6.31 17.91 4.91
N GLY A 425 6.40 19.08 4.30
CA GLY A 425 7.15 20.23 4.87
C GLY A 425 6.54 20.73 6.17
N GLU A 426 5.20 20.66 6.32
CA GLU A 426 4.51 21.13 7.52
C GLU A 426 4.53 20.10 8.66
N VAL A 427 4.27 18.83 8.39
CA VAL A 427 4.09 17.80 9.43
C VAL A 427 5.26 16.80 9.53
N GLY A 428 6.17 16.78 8.58
CA GLY A 428 7.26 15.80 8.45
C GLY A 428 6.81 14.50 7.76
N ASN A 429 7.77 13.77 7.18
CA ASN A 429 7.51 12.52 6.45
C ASN A 429 6.87 11.44 7.33
N ASP A 430 7.39 11.24 8.55
CA ASP A 430 6.93 10.18 9.46
C ASP A 430 5.46 10.35 9.83
N ALA A 431 5.07 11.56 10.27
CA ALA A 431 3.69 11.86 10.60
C ALA A 431 2.80 11.75 9.36
N CYS A 432 3.24 12.29 8.22
CA CYS A 432 2.49 12.22 6.97
C CYS A 432 2.19 10.77 6.57
N ARG A 433 3.21 9.90 6.51
CA ARG A 433 3.04 8.47 6.18
C ARG A 433 2.13 7.75 7.17
N PHE A 434 2.38 7.94 8.46
CA PHE A 434 1.64 7.25 9.52
C PHE A 434 0.15 7.62 9.51
N PHE A 435 -0.17 8.90 9.40
CA PHE A 435 -1.54 9.39 9.39
C PHE A 435 -2.33 8.89 8.18
N TYR A 436 -1.71 8.82 7.00
CA TYR A 436 -2.33 8.23 5.80
C TYR A 436 -2.73 6.75 6.00
N LEU A 437 -2.01 6.04 6.85
CA LEU A 437 -2.21 4.60 7.10
C LEU A 437 -3.09 4.29 8.32
N MET A 438 -3.54 5.30 9.08
CA MET A 438 -4.33 5.08 10.31
C MET A 438 -5.72 4.50 10.05
N ARG A 439 -6.28 4.76 8.87
CA ARG A 439 -7.59 4.23 8.46
C ARG A 439 -7.46 3.28 7.29
N SER A 440 -8.41 2.34 7.20
CA SER A 440 -8.54 1.49 6.02
C SER A 440 -8.64 2.32 4.73
N HIS A 441 -8.12 1.79 3.64
CA HIS A 441 -8.10 2.47 2.34
C HIS A 441 -9.50 2.83 1.80
N ASP A 442 -10.51 2.00 2.12
CA ASP A 442 -11.92 2.16 1.72
C ASP A 442 -12.71 3.15 2.57
N GLN A 443 -12.08 3.78 3.56
CA GLN A 443 -12.69 4.80 4.41
C GLN A 443 -12.10 6.19 4.11
N PRO A 444 -12.93 7.25 4.10
CA PRO A 444 -12.44 8.63 4.04
C PRO A 444 -11.48 8.92 5.20
N LEU A 445 -10.48 9.75 4.94
CA LEU A 445 -9.48 10.15 5.92
C LEU A 445 -9.58 11.64 6.21
N ASP A 446 -9.87 11.96 7.45
CA ASP A 446 -9.69 13.30 8.00
C ASP A 446 -8.29 13.41 8.59
N PHE A 447 -7.45 14.21 7.98
CA PHE A 447 -6.05 14.42 8.35
C PHE A 447 -5.94 15.69 9.19
N ASP A 448 -5.71 15.52 10.49
CA ASP A 448 -5.53 16.64 11.42
C ASP A 448 -4.07 17.09 11.44
N LEU A 449 -3.81 18.30 10.91
CA LEU A 449 -2.48 18.88 10.81
C LEU A 449 -1.89 19.23 12.18
N GLU A 450 -2.72 19.69 13.13
CA GLU A 450 -2.23 20.07 14.45
C GLU A 450 -1.86 18.85 15.28
N LEU A 451 -2.68 17.81 15.23
CA LEU A 451 -2.37 16.53 15.85
C LEU A 451 -1.11 15.89 15.25
N ALA A 452 -0.93 15.96 13.94
CA ALA A 452 0.24 15.41 13.25
C ALA A 452 1.56 16.09 13.65
N LYS A 453 1.52 17.39 14.00
CA LYS A 453 2.68 18.16 14.48
C LYS A 453 2.95 18.02 15.97
N ALA A 454 1.94 17.58 16.75
CA ALA A 454 2.03 17.56 18.21
C ALA A 454 3.13 16.58 18.68
N ARG A 455 3.96 17.03 19.61
CA ARG A 455 4.98 16.22 20.29
C ARG A 455 4.47 15.76 21.66
N THR A 456 3.30 15.14 21.66
CA THR A 456 2.60 14.68 22.86
C THR A 456 2.12 13.23 22.65
N ASN A 457 1.71 12.60 23.75
CA ASN A 457 1.16 11.24 23.71
C ASN A 457 -0.15 11.10 22.90
N GLU A 458 -0.80 12.23 22.57
CA GLU A 458 -2.00 12.24 21.73
C GLU A 458 -1.65 11.95 20.26
N ASN A 459 -0.46 12.36 19.82
CA ASN A 459 0.03 12.04 18.48
C ASN A 459 0.50 10.56 18.44
N PRO A 460 -0.21 9.69 17.70
CA PRO A 460 0.06 8.26 17.76
C PRO A 460 1.43 7.85 17.18
N VAL A 461 1.97 8.56 16.19
CA VAL A 461 3.31 8.27 15.68
C VAL A 461 4.38 8.65 16.71
N TYR A 462 4.24 9.83 17.33
CA TYR A 462 5.12 10.25 18.41
C TYR A 462 5.11 9.25 19.56
N TYR A 463 3.92 8.79 19.97
CA TYR A 463 3.75 7.82 21.06
C TYR A 463 4.47 6.49 20.81
N ILE A 464 4.43 5.99 19.58
CA ILE A 464 5.14 4.75 19.19
C ILE A 464 6.65 4.99 19.13
N GLN A 465 7.09 6.06 18.52
CA GLN A 465 8.51 6.43 18.45
C GLN A 465 9.10 6.66 19.85
N TYR A 466 8.30 7.23 20.75
CA TYR A 466 8.69 7.43 22.13
C TYR A 466 8.90 6.10 22.89
N ALA A 467 8.10 5.05 22.59
CA ALA A 467 8.36 3.72 23.13
C ALA A 467 9.76 3.21 22.73
N HIS A 468 10.15 3.36 21.45
CA HIS A 468 11.47 2.99 20.96
C HIS A 468 12.59 3.79 21.66
N ALA A 469 12.44 5.10 21.76
CA ALA A 469 13.43 5.98 22.39
C ALA A 469 13.57 5.72 23.92
N ARG A 470 12.49 5.38 24.62
CA ARG A 470 12.54 5.00 26.04
C ARG A 470 13.41 3.77 26.28
N VAL A 471 13.34 2.74 25.44
CA VAL A 471 14.23 1.56 25.57
C VAL A 471 15.70 1.96 25.38
N ALA A 472 16.00 2.80 24.39
CA ALA A 472 17.36 3.32 24.21
C ALA A 472 17.84 4.09 25.46
N SER A 473 16.95 4.84 26.12
CA SER A 473 17.25 5.55 27.37
C SER A 473 17.53 4.58 28.53
N VAL A 474 16.82 3.46 28.64
CA VAL A 474 17.10 2.42 29.63
C VAL A 474 18.50 1.84 29.45
N MET A 475 18.91 1.57 28.21
CA MET A 475 20.25 1.06 27.93
C MET A 475 21.36 2.08 28.25
N LYS A 476 21.12 3.36 28.01
CA LYS A 476 22.04 4.43 28.45
C LYS A 476 22.16 4.50 29.97
N GLN A 477 21.05 4.37 30.70
CA GLN A 477 21.05 4.33 32.17
C GLN A 477 21.79 3.09 32.71
N LEU A 478 21.63 1.93 32.08
CA LEU A 478 22.34 0.71 32.44
C LEU A 478 23.85 0.95 32.35
N ALA A 479 24.31 1.47 31.21
CA ALA A 479 25.74 1.78 30.99
C ALA A 479 26.29 2.83 31.99
N ALA A 480 25.49 3.87 32.30
CA ALA A 480 25.87 4.89 33.28
C ALA A 480 26.03 4.33 34.71
N ARG A 481 25.38 3.20 35.02
CA ARG A 481 25.57 2.46 36.29
C ARG A 481 26.76 1.46 36.25
N GLY A 482 27.53 1.44 35.18
CA GLY A 482 28.62 0.49 34.99
C GLY A 482 28.17 -0.98 34.79
N LEU A 483 26.91 -1.17 34.42
CA LEU A 483 26.32 -2.49 34.17
C LEU A 483 26.23 -2.75 32.67
N SER A 484 26.30 -4.05 32.31
CA SER A 484 26.15 -4.50 30.92
C SER A 484 24.96 -5.45 30.78
N PHE A 485 24.41 -5.50 29.58
CA PHE A 485 23.39 -6.47 29.19
C PHE A 485 24.03 -7.75 28.67
N ASP A 486 23.57 -8.89 29.20
CA ASP A 486 23.89 -10.23 28.71
C ASP A 486 22.62 -10.86 28.13
N CYS A 487 22.55 -10.92 26.79
CA CYS A 487 21.40 -11.46 26.06
C CYS A 487 21.18 -12.95 26.39
N ALA A 488 22.27 -13.75 26.44
CA ALA A 488 22.18 -15.19 26.68
C ALA A 488 21.63 -15.47 28.10
N MET A 489 22.12 -14.75 29.10
CA MET A 489 21.59 -14.82 30.46
C MET A 489 20.12 -14.37 30.52
N GLY A 490 19.79 -13.29 29.82
CA GLY A 490 18.41 -12.77 29.81
C GLY A 490 17.40 -13.75 29.21
N LEU A 491 17.74 -14.35 28.08
CA LEU A 491 16.91 -15.37 27.44
C LEU A 491 16.79 -16.65 28.26
N ALA A 492 17.91 -17.11 28.88
CA ALA A 492 17.89 -18.27 29.77
C ALA A 492 17.02 -18.02 31.02
N ALA A 493 16.93 -16.78 31.49
CA ALA A 493 16.17 -16.38 32.66
C ALA A 493 14.72 -15.89 32.32
N ALA A 494 14.24 -16.06 31.07
CA ALA A 494 12.93 -15.59 30.64
C ALA A 494 11.76 -16.14 31.50
N ALA A 495 11.92 -17.30 32.11
CA ALA A 495 10.92 -17.86 33.05
C ALA A 495 10.72 -17.00 34.31
N LYS A 496 11.62 -16.06 34.64
CA LYS A 496 11.46 -15.11 35.75
C LYS A 496 10.57 -13.91 35.42
N LEU A 497 10.12 -13.78 34.18
CA LEU A 497 9.17 -12.75 33.73
C LEU A 497 7.74 -13.15 34.13
N GLU A 498 7.39 -13.00 35.41
CA GLU A 498 6.15 -13.52 36.00
C GLU A 498 5.08 -12.45 36.23
N SER A 499 5.45 -11.16 36.22
CA SER A 499 4.47 -10.10 36.46
C SER A 499 3.43 -10.03 35.35
N SER A 500 2.24 -9.56 35.69
CA SER A 500 1.15 -9.42 34.71
C SER A 500 1.52 -8.50 33.55
N HIS A 501 2.37 -7.50 33.79
CA HIS A 501 2.88 -6.59 32.77
C HIS A 501 3.89 -7.27 31.83
N GLU A 502 4.78 -8.10 32.38
CA GLU A 502 5.75 -8.88 31.61
C GLU A 502 5.04 -9.90 30.71
N GLN A 503 4.04 -10.61 31.26
CA GLN A 503 3.25 -11.57 30.50
C GLN A 503 2.43 -10.87 29.39
N ALA A 504 1.78 -9.75 29.69
CA ALA A 504 1.05 -8.95 28.69
C ALA A 504 2.00 -8.49 27.54
N MET A 505 3.24 -8.13 27.89
CA MET A 505 4.25 -7.71 26.90
C MET A 505 4.69 -8.87 26.01
N LEU A 506 4.96 -10.05 26.60
CA LEU A 506 5.28 -11.26 25.85
C LEU A 506 4.15 -11.64 24.89
N HIS A 507 2.91 -11.64 25.37
CA HIS A 507 1.74 -11.90 24.52
C HIS A 507 1.63 -10.89 23.36
N ALA A 508 1.83 -9.60 23.63
CA ALA A 508 1.76 -8.58 22.59
C ALA A 508 2.83 -8.78 21.49
N LEU A 509 4.07 -9.09 21.89
CA LEU A 509 5.17 -9.31 20.96
C LEU A 509 4.94 -10.51 20.02
N THR A 510 4.38 -11.60 20.55
CA THR A 510 4.17 -12.83 19.76
C THR A 510 3.10 -12.68 18.67
N ARG A 511 2.33 -11.59 18.67
CA ARG A 511 1.31 -11.30 17.65
C ARG A 511 1.89 -10.73 16.35
N TYR A 512 3.10 -10.18 16.40
CA TYR A 512 3.67 -9.42 15.27
C TYR A 512 3.71 -10.21 13.95
N PRO A 513 4.22 -11.46 13.89
CA PRO A 513 4.24 -12.22 12.64
C PRO A 513 2.85 -12.44 12.05
N GLU A 514 1.86 -12.74 12.89
CA GLU A 514 0.47 -12.94 12.45
C GLU A 514 -0.16 -11.66 11.91
N VAL A 515 0.17 -10.50 12.51
CA VAL A 515 -0.30 -9.19 12.04
C VAL A 515 0.23 -8.90 10.64
N ILE A 516 1.51 -9.21 10.37
CA ILE A 516 2.09 -9.04 9.04
C ILE A 516 1.41 -9.93 8.01
N GLU A 517 1.22 -11.22 8.31
CA GLU A 517 0.53 -12.16 7.43
C GLU A 517 -0.91 -11.72 7.13
N GLN A 518 -1.66 -11.34 8.18
CA GLN A 518 -3.04 -10.87 8.01
C GLN A 518 -3.12 -9.57 7.23
N ALA A 519 -2.19 -8.63 7.47
CA ALA A 519 -2.11 -7.38 6.72
C ALA A 519 -1.79 -7.64 5.23
N ALA A 520 -0.95 -8.63 4.93
CA ALA A 520 -0.65 -9.05 3.57
C ALA A 520 -1.89 -9.67 2.89
N VAL A 521 -2.54 -10.65 3.53
CA VAL A 521 -3.71 -11.35 2.98
C VAL A 521 -4.88 -10.41 2.74
N ASN A 522 -5.16 -9.52 3.70
CA ASN A 522 -6.30 -8.62 3.65
C ASN A 522 -6.02 -7.28 2.95
N ARG A 523 -4.80 -7.05 2.45
CA ARG A 523 -4.37 -5.76 1.87
C ARG A 523 -4.60 -4.60 2.85
N ALA A 524 -4.31 -4.82 4.13
CA ALA A 524 -4.70 -3.98 5.26
C ALA A 524 -3.51 -3.39 6.04
N PRO A 525 -2.71 -2.47 5.47
CA PRO A 525 -1.59 -1.83 6.17
C PRO A 525 -1.97 -1.19 7.51
N HIS A 526 -3.21 -0.68 7.64
CA HIS A 526 -3.72 -0.09 8.88
C HIS A 526 -3.73 -1.07 10.07
N ALA A 527 -3.80 -2.38 9.82
CA ALA A 527 -3.73 -3.39 10.89
C ALA A 527 -2.38 -3.34 11.62
N LEU A 528 -1.28 -3.10 10.90
CA LEU A 528 0.05 -2.91 11.49
C LEU A 528 0.12 -1.63 12.31
N VAL A 529 -0.49 -0.53 11.85
CA VAL A 529 -0.59 0.73 12.61
C VAL A 529 -1.31 0.53 13.94
N HIS A 530 -2.45 -0.17 13.93
CA HIS A 530 -3.21 -0.47 15.15
C HIS A 530 -2.42 -1.35 16.12
N TYR A 531 -1.74 -2.38 15.59
CA TYR A 531 -0.89 -3.25 16.39
C TYR A 531 0.25 -2.48 17.08
N LEU A 532 0.95 -1.62 16.36
CA LEU A 532 2.05 -0.83 16.92
C LEU A 532 1.58 0.14 18.01
N ARG A 533 0.40 0.73 17.86
CA ARG A 533 -0.20 1.57 18.91
C ARG A 533 -0.54 0.76 20.17
N GLU A 534 -1.11 -0.42 19.99
CA GLU A 534 -1.40 -1.33 21.10
C GLU A 534 -0.12 -1.79 21.81
N LEU A 535 0.89 -2.21 21.05
CA LEU A 535 2.21 -2.61 21.57
C LEU A 535 2.87 -1.48 22.37
N ALA A 536 2.84 -0.24 21.84
CA ALA A 536 3.37 0.92 22.55
C ALA A 536 2.61 1.21 23.85
N ASN A 537 1.27 1.06 23.86
CA ASN A 537 0.45 1.23 25.06
C ASN A 537 0.80 0.19 26.13
N VAL A 538 0.92 -1.08 25.77
CA VAL A 538 1.35 -2.15 26.69
C VAL A 538 2.75 -1.86 27.24
N PHE A 539 3.67 -1.41 26.38
CA PHE A 539 5.02 -1.06 26.80
C PHE A 539 5.05 0.13 27.75
N HIS A 540 4.33 1.21 27.49
CA HIS A 540 4.32 2.38 28.36
C HIS A 540 3.69 2.06 29.72
N THR A 541 2.69 1.19 29.76
CA THR A 541 2.10 0.68 31.01
C THR A 541 3.14 -0.10 31.81
N TYR A 542 3.86 -1.03 31.18
CA TYR A 542 4.93 -1.80 31.78
C TYR A 542 6.08 -0.90 32.26
N TYR A 543 6.50 0.05 31.46
CA TYR A 543 7.58 1.00 31.80
C TYR A 543 7.27 1.83 33.05
N ASN A 544 6.01 2.20 33.24
CA ASN A 544 5.60 3.00 34.40
C ASN A 544 5.40 2.15 35.67
N ALA A 545 5.13 0.85 35.52
CA ALA A 545 4.83 -0.05 36.64
C ALA A 545 6.08 -0.74 37.22
N GLU A 546 7.11 -1.01 36.39
CA GLU A 546 8.21 -1.89 36.76
C GLU A 546 9.57 -1.24 36.53
N GLN A 547 10.53 -1.58 37.41
CA GLN A 547 11.94 -1.21 37.22
C GLN A 547 12.69 -2.28 36.44
N PHE A 548 13.38 -1.90 35.37
CA PHE A 548 14.14 -2.84 34.54
C PHE A 548 15.53 -3.13 35.10
N ILE A 549 16.18 -2.11 35.69
CA ILE A 549 17.54 -2.20 36.24
C ILE A 549 17.43 -2.53 37.75
N VAL A 550 17.21 -3.82 38.03
CA VAL A 550 17.14 -4.38 39.40
C VAL A 550 18.46 -5.05 39.81
N ASP A 551 18.60 -5.38 41.08
CA ASP A 551 19.84 -5.96 41.61
C ASP A 551 20.06 -7.43 41.16
N ASP A 552 19.00 -8.26 41.08
CA ASP A 552 19.10 -9.63 40.55
C ASP A 552 19.53 -9.58 39.07
N PRO A 553 20.76 -10.07 38.75
CA PRO A 553 21.25 -9.99 37.39
C PRO A 553 20.49 -10.86 36.40
N GLN A 554 19.85 -11.95 36.83
CA GLN A 554 19.03 -12.79 35.97
C GLN A 554 17.74 -12.09 35.59
N LEU A 555 16.99 -11.58 36.58
CA LEU A 555 15.74 -10.83 36.32
C LEU A 555 16.03 -9.55 35.53
N ARG A 556 17.10 -8.82 35.88
CA ARG A 556 17.52 -7.63 35.12
C ARG A 556 17.75 -7.94 33.64
N ASN A 557 18.56 -8.97 33.35
CA ASN A 557 18.82 -9.32 31.95
C ASN A 557 17.58 -9.88 31.25
N ALA A 558 16.68 -10.60 31.94
CA ALA A 558 15.41 -11.04 31.35
C ALA A 558 14.51 -9.85 30.99
N ARG A 559 14.36 -8.86 31.89
CA ARG A 559 13.62 -7.61 31.62
C ARG A 559 14.22 -6.80 30.48
N LEU A 560 15.55 -6.69 30.45
CA LEU A 560 16.26 -6.00 29.36
C LEU A 560 16.08 -6.73 28.03
N ALA A 561 16.14 -8.07 28.02
CA ALA A 561 15.84 -8.85 26.81
C ALA A 561 14.40 -8.57 26.30
N LEU A 562 13.44 -8.52 27.21
CA LEU A 562 12.04 -8.24 26.86
C LEU A 562 11.87 -6.85 26.25
N VAL A 563 12.41 -5.77 26.86
CA VAL A 563 12.24 -4.41 26.34
C VAL A 563 13.06 -4.17 25.06
N LEU A 564 14.22 -4.81 24.89
CA LEU A 564 14.96 -4.78 23.63
C LEU A 564 14.19 -5.52 22.52
N GLY A 565 13.48 -6.60 22.87
CA GLY A 565 12.52 -7.25 21.96
C GLY A 565 11.41 -6.31 21.49
N VAL A 566 10.87 -5.49 22.41
CA VAL A 566 9.89 -4.43 22.06
C VAL A 566 10.51 -3.42 21.08
N GLN A 567 11.70 -2.93 21.38
CA GLN A 567 12.42 -1.97 20.53
C GLN A 567 12.60 -2.53 19.12
N GLN A 568 13.00 -3.80 19.01
CA GLN A 568 13.21 -4.46 17.71
C GLN A 568 11.90 -4.58 16.93
N VAL A 569 10.81 -5.02 17.56
CA VAL A 569 9.52 -5.18 16.88
C VAL A 569 8.93 -3.84 16.47
N VAL A 570 9.03 -2.81 17.32
CA VAL A 570 8.61 -1.44 16.97
C VAL A 570 9.41 -0.92 15.77
N ARG A 571 10.74 -1.11 15.78
CA ARG A 571 11.61 -0.73 14.64
C ARG A 571 11.19 -1.43 13.37
N ASN A 572 10.99 -2.77 13.41
CA ASN A 572 10.57 -3.55 12.25
C ASN A 572 9.23 -3.04 11.69
N GLY A 573 8.24 -2.86 12.56
CA GLY A 573 6.93 -2.37 12.15
C GLY A 573 6.96 -0.96 11.56
N LEU A 574 7.68 -0.03 12.18
CA LEU A 574 7.85 1.32 11.66
C LEU A 574 8.59 1.32 10.30
N THR A 575 9.60 0.45 10.14
CA THR A 575 10.31 0.27 8.86
C THR A 575 9.37 -0.16 7.74
N LEU A 576 8.47 -1.12 7.99
CA LEU A 576 7.46 -1.53 7.01
C LEU A 576 6.51 -0.39 6.62
N LEU A 577 6.15 0.48 7.58
CA LEU A 577 5.35 1.69 7.32
C LEU A 577 6.16 2.79 6.60
N GLY A 578 7.49 2.67 6.52
CA GLY A 578 8.40 3.71 6.02
C GLY A 578 8.48 4.91 6.97
N VAL A 579 8.41 4.65 8.27
CA VAL A 579 8.50 5.62 9.38
C VAL A 579 9.79 5.37 10.16
N SER A 580 10.47 6.41 10.60
CA SER A 580 11.71 6.28 11.34
C SER A 580 11.49 5.77 12.77
N ALA A 581 12.53 5.14 13.35
CA ALA A 581 12.56 4.68 14.73
C ALA A 581 13.72 5.37 15.48
N PRO A 582 13.52 6.61 15.99
CA PRO A 582 14.58 7.38 16.63
C PRO A 582 14.98 6.80 17.99
N GLU A 583 16.25 6.94 18.36
CA GLU A 583 16.78 6.53 19.67
C GLU A 583 16.72 7.66 20.72
N SER A 584 16.33 8.85 20.30
CA SER A 584 16.13 10.03 21.17
C SER A 584 15.05 10.94 20.58
N MET A 585 14.22 11.51 21.44
CA MET A 585 13.13 12.40 21.07
C MET A 585 13.11 13.63 21.98
#